data_9297276eb02e1162f67fe6be09d73ab1
#
_entry.id   9297276eb02e1162f67fe6be09d73ab1
#
_cell.length_a   1.000
_cell.length_b   1.000
_cell.length_c   1.000
_cell.angle_alpha   90.00
_cell.angle_beta   90.00
_cell.angle_gamma   90.00
#
_symmetry.space_group_name_H-M   'P 1'
#
loop_
_entity.id
_entity.type
_entity.pdbx_description
1 polymer ?
#
loop_
_entity_poly.entity_id
_entity_poly.type
_entity_poly.pdbx_seq_one_letter_code
_entity_poly.pdbx_strand_id
1 'polypeptide(L)'
;YCEHDGTILDPLGGLADIAEKRITFIGDPYERIKEDYLRILRFFRFAALFSANKKFREIEISALSDLKDGLDIISAERKSDEIFKLFAAPNLIFSISLMEKTNIISKVFHTYDFSSLATLQDIESRYEISPCATRRLAAYTEDNLKLHLRFSNKTAKTHKILREEAKGPKRAAELSYRYNEKLALDIILVRASLQGTEFSKDVFNQIKLGSTVEFPIKSSDL
;
A
#
# COMPACT_ATOMS: atom_id res chain seq x y z
N TYR A 1 -5.97 -0.34 -29.77
CA TYR A 1 -4.85 0.32 -30.45
C TYR A 1 -5.22 1.76 -30.76
N CYS A 2 -4.25 2.68 -30.66
CA CYS A 2 -4.43 4.05 -31.10
C CYS A 2 -3.65 4.21 -32.40
N GLU A 3 -4.32 4.60 -33.47
CA GLU A 3 -3.71 4.87 -34.76
C GLU A 3 -3.03 6.25 -34.80
N HIS A 4 -2.22 6.52 -35.82
CA HIS A 4 -1.49 7.79 -35.94
C HIS A 4 -2.39 9.03 -36.07
N ASP A 5 -3.62 8.84 -36.54
CA ASP A 5 -4.66 9.88 -36.65
C ASP A 5 -5.46 10.09 -35.37
N GLY A 6 -5.16 9.32 -34.30
CA GLY A 6 -5.90 9.36 -33.03
C GLY A 6 -7.12 8.43 -32.97
N THR A 7 -7.40 7.68 -34.03
CA THR A 7 -8.49 6.68 -34.05
C THR A 7 -8.19 5.55 -33.09
N ILE A 8 -9.16 5.20 -32.21
CA ILE A 8 -9.00 4.09 -31.27
C ILE A 8 -9.73 2.86 -31.81
N LEU A 9 -8.97 1.83 -32.14
CA LEU A 9 -9.50 0.50 -32.49
C LEU A 9 -9.65 -0.31 -31.19
N ASP A 10 -10.89 -0.67 -30.86
CA ASP A 10 -11.24 -1.43 -29.65
C ASP A 10 -11.96 -2.74 -29.99
N PRO A 11 -11.28 -3.76 -30.52
CA PRO A 11 -11.88 -5.03 -30.88
C PRO A 11 -12.35 -5.87 -29.68
N LEU A 12 -11.97 -5.48 -28.45
CA LEU A 12 -12.24 -6.24 -27.22
C LEU A 12 -13.23 -5.55 -26.27
N GLY A 13 -13.74 -4.38 -26.63
CA GLY A 13 -14.69 -3.63 -25.80
C GLY A 13 -14.05 -2.95 -24.57
N GLY A 14 -12.73 -2.73 -24.57
CA GLY A 14 -12.00 -2.14 -23.45
C GLY A 14 -12.40 -0.70 -23.16
N LEU A 15 -12.89 0.05 -24.15
CA LEU A 15 -13.40 1.41 -23.93
C LEU A 15 -14.64 1.41 -23.00
N ALA A 16 -15.53 0.43 -23.16
CA ALA A 16 -16.67 0.26 -22.26
C ALA A 16 -16.20 -0.11 -20.84
N ASP A 17 -15.22 -1.01 -20.71
CA ASP A 17 -14.65 -1.39 -19.42
C ASP A 17 -13.98 -0.19 -18.73
N ILE A 18 -13.27 0.66 -19.49
CA ILE A 18 -12.66 1.89 -18.96
C ILE A 18 -13.73 2.87 -18.48
N ALA A 19 -14.77 3.11 -19.29
CA ALA A 19 -15.86 4.02 -18.94
C ALA A 19 -16.60 3.57 -17.67
N GLU A 20 -16.81 2.25 -17.52
CA GLU A 20 -17.44 1.65 -16.34
C GLU A 20 -16.47 1.42 -15.17
N LYS A 21 -15.18 1.72 -15.36
CA LYS A 21 -14.11 1.41 -14.39
C LYS A 21 -14.13 -0.06 -13.95
N ARG A 22 -14.38 -0.95 -14.90
CA ARG A 22 -14.43 -2.39 -14.69
C ARG A 22 -13.08 -3.02 -14.96
N ILE A 23 -12.64 -3.89 -14.07
CA ILE A 23 -11.43 -4.69 -14.24
C ILE A 23 -11.87 -6.10 -14.61
N THR A 24 -11.37 -6.60 -15.72
CA THR A 24 -11.68 -7.93 -16.23
C THR A 24 -10.46 -8.55 -16.92
N PHE A 25 -10.42 -9.89 -16.96
CA PHE A 25 -9.44 -10.60 -17.77
C PHE A 25 -9.92 -10.66 -19.22
N ILE A 26 -9.01 -10.43 -20.17
CA ILE A 26 -9.26 -10.62 -21.58
C ILE A 26 -9.23 -12.13 -21.88
N GLY A 27 -10.38 -12.72 -22.23
CA GLY A 27 -10.54 -14.14 -22.43
C GLY A 27 -10.87 -14.90 -21.15
N ASP A 28 -10.47 -16.17 -21.07
CA ASP A 28 -10.73 -17.03 -19.92
C ASP A 28 -9.80 -16.66 -18.75
N PRO A 29 -10.33 -16.33 -17.55
CA PRO A 29 -9.52 -15.95 -16.40
C PRO A 29 -8.56 -17.03 -15.93
N TYR A 30 -8.98 -18.31 -15.96
CA TYR A 30 -8.15 -19.43 -15.53
C TYR A 30 -6.91 -19.59 -16.41
N GLU A 31 -7.10 -19.55 -17.73
CA GLU A 31 -6.01 -19.66 -18.68
C GLU A 31 -5.05 -18.46 -18.57
N ARG A 32 -5.61 -17.26 -18.45
CA ARG A 32 -4.80 -16.04 -18.31
C ARG A 32 -3.97 -15.99 -17.03
N ILE A 33 -4.49 -16.52 -15.93
CA ILE A 33 -3.74 -16.61 -14.66
C ILE A 33 -2.66 -17.68 -14.75
N LYS A 34 -2.95 -18.84 -15.37
CA LYS A 34 -1.95 -19.91 -15.54
C LYS A 34 -0.74 -19.51 -16.39
N GLU A 35 -0.93 -18.61 -17.37
CA GLU A 35 0.20 -18.06 -18.15
C GLU A 35 1.19 -17.28 -17.28
N ASP A 36 0.71 -16.52 -16.27
CA ASP A 36 1.53 -15.78 -15.32
C ASP A 36 0.73 -15.50 -14.04
N TYR A 37 1.01 -16.25 -12.97
CA TYR A 37 0.32 -16.12 -11.68
C TYR A 37 0.47 -14.74 -11.03
N LEU A 38 1.44 -13.92 -11.44
CA LEU A 38 1.54 -12.53 -10.96
C LEU A 38 0.31 -11.69 -11.37
N ARG A 39 -0.43 -12.12 -12.39
CA ARG A 39 -1.69 -11.47 -12.79
C ARG A 39 -2.72 -11.44 -11.66
N ILE A 40 -2.65 -12.36 -10.71
CA ILE A 40 -3.46 -12.32 -9.47
C ILE A 40 -3.21 -11.00 -8.73
N LEU A 41 -1.96 -10.68 -8.41
CA LEU A 41 -1.63 -9.43 -7.69
C LEU A 41 -1.89 -8.18 -8.54
N ARG A 42 -1.66 -8.27 -9.85
CA ARG A 42 -1.96 -7.18 -10.78
C ARG A 42 -3.46 -6.88 -10.83
N PHE A 43 -4.33 -7.89 -10.79
CA PHE A 43 -5.78 -7.70 -10.72
C PHE A 43 -6.16 -6.85 -9.50
N PHE A 44 -5.68 -7.19 -8.31
CA PHE A 44 -5.97 -6.43 -7.09
C PHE A 44 -5.38 -5.01 -7.12
N ARG A 45 -4.20 -4.84 -7.69
CA ARG A 45 -3.63 -3.51 -7.90
C ARG A 45 -4.49 -2.66 -8.82
N PHE A 46 -4.93 -3.19 -9.95
CA PHE A 46 -5.80 -2.47 -10.86
C PHE A 46 -7.18 -2.19 -10.23
N ALA A 47 -7.73 -3.13 -9.47
CA ALA A 47 -8.95 -2.93 -8.70
C ALA A 47 -8.79 -1.75 -7.71
N ALA A 48 -7.65 -1.66 -7.01
CA ALA A 48 -7.36 -0.56 -6.10
C ALA A 48 -7.17 0.79 -6.81
N LEU A 49 -6.68 0.78 -8.07
CA LEU A 49 -6.44 2.00 -8.82
C LEU A 49 -7.71 2.52 -9.52
N PHE A 50 -8.49 1.63 -10.13
CA PHE A 50 -9.49 2.01 -11.13
C PHE A 50 -10.92 1.60 -10.78
N SER A 51 -11.14 0.60 -9.92
CA SER A 51 -12.48 0.08 -9.68
C SER A 51 -13.31 1.04 -8.80
N ALA A 52 -14.22 1.78 -9.43
CA ALA A 52 -15.21 2.59 -8.73
C ALA A 52 -16.42 1.77 -8.28
N ASN A 53 -16.86 0.80 -9.11
CA ASN A 53 -18.11 0.08 -8.92
C ASN A 53 -17.98 -1.18 -8.06
N LYS A 54 -16.76 -1.61 -7.75
CA LYS A 54 -16.47 -2.77 -6.88
C LYS A 54 -17.19 -4.06 -7.29
N LYS A 55 -17.54 -4.19 -8.59
CA LYS A 55 -18.23 -5.35 -9.15
C LYS A 55 -17.26 -6.13 -10.03
N PHE A 56 -17.13 -7.41 -9.76
CA PHE A 56 -16.33 -8.35 -10.53
C PHE A 56 -17.21 -9.53 -10.94
N ARG A 57 -16.86 -10.18 -12.04
CA ARG A 57 -17.54 -11.42 -12.44
C ARG A 57 -17.18 -12.53 -11.46
N GLU A 58 -18.13 -13.37 -11.12
CA GLU A 58 -17.92 -14.49 -10.19
C GLU A 58 -16.79 -15.42 -10.66
N ILE A 59 -16.73 -15.69 -11.96
CA ILE A 59 -15.66 -16.50 -12.55
C ILE A 59 -14.26 -15.93 -12.32
N GLU A 60 -14.11 -14.60 -12.26
CA GLU A 60 -12.82 -13.96 -11.97
C GLU A 60 -12.40 -14.19 -10.52
N ILE A 61 -13.36 -14.01 -9.59
CA ILE A 61 -13.10 -14.23 -8.16
C ILE A 61 -12.77 -15.70 -7.88
N SER A 62 -13.51 -16.62 -8.51
CA SER A 62 -13.23 -18.06 -8.42
C SER A 62 -11.84 -18.40 -8.94
N ALA A 63 -11.50 -17.95 -10.16
CA ALA A 63 -10.18 -18.20 -10.75
C ALA A 63 -9.04 -17.65 -9.90
N LEU A 64 -9.18 -16.45 -9.33
CA LEU A 64 -8.18 -15.84 -8.42
C LEU A 64 -8.00 -16.70 -7.16
N SER A 65 -9.10 -17.19 -6.56
CA SER A 65 -9.08 -18.00 -5.36
C SER A 65 -8.52 -19.41 -5.63
N ASP A 66 -8.94 -20.07 -6.70
CA ASP A 66 -8.55 -21.44 -7.02
C ASP A 66 -7.07 -21.53 -7.41
N LEU A 67 -6.54 -20.52 -8.08
CA LEU A 67 -5.18 -20.49 -8.60
C LEU A 67 -4.18 -19.75 -7.72
N LYS A 68 -4.57 -19.32 -6.50
CA LYS A 68 -3.70 -18.55 -5.58
C LYS A 68 -2.38 -19.24 -5.23
N ASP A 69 -2.35 -20.57 -5.22
CA ASP A 69 -1.13 -21.36 -4.90
C ASP A 69 -0.04 -21.15 -5.96
N GLY A 70 -0.40 -20.75 -7.18
CA GLY A 70 0.57 -20.34 -8.18
C GLY A 70 1.41 -19.13 -7.80
N LEU A 71 1.01 -18.35 -6.79
CA LEU A 71 1.85 -17.28 -6.25
C LEU A 71 3.12 -17.81 -5.56
N ASP A 72 3.15 -19.06 -5.13
CA ASP A 72 4.30 -19.63 -4.43
C ASP A 72 5.52 -19.79 -5.36
N ILE A 73 5.30 -19.94 -6.67
CA ILE A 73 6.38 -20.02 -7.67
C ILE A 73 6.84 -18.66 -8.21
N ILE A 74 6.16 -17.59 -7.86
CA ILE A 74 6.55 -16.23 -8.28
C ILE A 74 7.65 -15.71 -7.38
N SER A 75 8.69 -15.12 -7.98
CA SER A 75 9.80 -14.54 -7.20
C SER A 75 9.33 -13.45 -6.24
N ALA A 76 9.99 -13.37 -5.09
CA ALA A 76 9.65 -12.39 -4.05
C ALA A 76 9.74 -10.94 -4.57
N GLU A 77 10.70 -10.65 -5.46
CA GLU A 77 10.90 -9.34 -6.06
C GLU A 77 9.69 -8.93 -6.91
N ARG A 78 9.20 -9.85 -7.77
CA ARG A 78 8.01 -9.58 -8.61
C ARG A 78 6.77 -9.35 -7.75
N LYS A 79 6.60 -10.14 -6.69
CA LYS A 79 5.50 -9.95 -5.73
C LYS A 79 5.61 -8.59 -5.03
N SER A 80 6.80 -8.23 -4.54
CA SER A 80 7.01 -6.97 -3.82
C SER A 80 6.71 -5.74 -4.66
N ASP A 81 7.06 -5.75 -5.94
CA ASP A 81 6.78 -4.63 -6.85
C ASP A 81 5.28 -4.39 -7.03
N GLU A 82 4.49 -5.46 -7.20
CA GLU A 82 3.03 -5.34 -7.33
C GLU A 82 2.38 -4.95 -6.00
N ILE A 83 2.85 -5.48 -4.88
CA ILE A 83 2.38 -5.13 -3.54
C ILE A 83 2.70 -3.67 -3.21
N PHE A 84 3.89 -3.18 -3.54
CA PHE A 84 4.24 -1.78 -3.30
C PHE A 84 3.32 -0.83 -4.06
N LYS A 85 3.05 -1.13 -5.33
CA LYS A 85 2.13 -0.36 -6.17
C LYS A 85 0.68 -0.46 -5.66
N LEU A 86 0.26 -1.63 -5.17
CA LEU A 86 -1.05 -1.83 -4.55
C LEU A 86 -1.21 -0.95 -3.31
N PHE A 87 -0.22 -0.94 -2.40
CA PHE A 87 -0.28 -0.14 -1.18
C PHE A 87 -0.18 1.37 -1.43
N ALA A 88 0.31 1.80 -2.59
CA ALA A 88 0.25 3.20 -3.02
C ALA A 88 -1.11 3.62 -3.62
N ALA A 89 -2.01 2.67 -3.91
CA ALA A 89 -3.26 2.95 -4.62
C ALA A 89 -4.32 3.61 -3.71
N PRO A 90 -5.25 4.41 -4.28
CA PRO A 90 -6.26 5.13 -3.50
C PRO A 90 -7.29 4.21 -2.82
N ASN A 91 -7.78 3.18 -3.51
CA ASN A 91 -8.83 2.30 -3.00
C ASN A 91 -8.27 1.00 -2.39
N LEU A 92 -7.19 1.13 -1.60
CA LEU A 92 -6.46 -0.02 -1.05
C LEU A 92 -7.33 -0.94 -0.20
N ILE A 93 -8.10 -0.39 0.75
CA ILE A 93 -8.91 -1.15 1.71
C ILE A 93 -9.87 -2.11 1.02
N PHE A 94 -10.50 -1.65 -0.07
CA PHE A 94 -11.38 -2.51 -0.86
C PHE A 94 -10.64 -3.73 -1.43
N SER A 95 -9.46 -3.51 -2.03
CA SER A 95 -8.65 -4.59 -2.61
C SER A 95 -8.12 -5.56 -1.56
N ILE A 96 -7.65 -5.06 -0.42
CA ILE A 96 -7.18 -5.92 0.69
C ILE A 96 -8.33 -6.77 1.24
N SER A 97 -9.51 -6.17 1.46
CA SER A 97 -10.69 -6.93 1.90
C SER A 97 -11.07 -8.05 0.91
N LEU A 98 -10.91 -7.82 -0.39
CA LEU A 98 -11.14 -8.85 -1.40
C LEU A 98 -10.05 -9.93 -1.40
N MET A 99 -8.78 -9.54 -1.20
CA MET A 99 -7.66 -10.48 -1.04
C MET A 99 -7.83 -11.38 0.19
N GLU A 100 -8.39 -10.86 1.28
CA GLU A 100 -8.72 -11.65 2.47
C GLU A 100 -9.84 -12.65 2.18
N LYS A 101 -10.94 -12.21 1.56
CA LYS A 101 -12.06 -13.08 1.18
C LYS A 101 -11.66 -14.22 0.26
N THR A 102 -10.66 -14.02 -0.59
CA THR A 102 -10.13 -15.03 -1.52
C THR A 102 -8.93 -15.81 -0.96
N ASN A 103 -8.56 -15.58 0.31
CA ASN A 103 -7.39 -16.16 0.97
C ASN A 103 -6.06 -15.93 0.21
N ILE A 104 -5.97 -14.89 -0.59
CA ILE A 104 -4.75 -14.54 -1.32
C ILE A 104 -3.76 -13.80 -0.41
N ILE A 105 -4.26 -13.08 0.60
CA ILE A 105 -3.42 -12.30 1.50
C ILE A 105 -2.39 -13.16 2.24
N SER A 106 -2.77 -14.37 2.65
CA SER A 106 -1.90 -15.33 3.33
C SER A 106 -0.75 -15.87 2.46
N LYS A 107 -0.85 -15.73 1.13
CA LYS A 107 0.24 -16.05 0.19
C LYS A 107 1.29 -14.95 0.08
N VAL A 108 1.02 -13.80 0.70
CA VAL A 108 1.88 -12.61 0.62
C VAL A 108 2.42 -12.22 1.99
N PHE A 109 1.57 -12.23 3.02
CA PHE A 109 1.90 -11.80 4.37
C PHE A 109 1.66 -12.92 5.39
N HIS A 110 2.57 -13.03 6.38
CA HIS A 110 2.42 -13.96 7.50
C HIS A 110 1.65 -13.32 8.65
N THR A 111 1.86 -12.02 8.85
CA THR A 111 1.17 -11.22 9.86
C THR A 111 0.54 -10.01 9.21
N TYR A 112 -0.69 -9.68 9.58
CA TYR A 112 -1.35 -8.47 9.06
C TYR A 112 -2.47 -8.00 10.00
N ASP A 113 -2.73 -6.69 9.95
CA ASP A 113 -3.75 -6.00 10.73
C ASP A 113 -4.59 -5.09 9.82
N PHE A 114 -5.72 -5.60 9.40
CA PHE A 114 -6.66 -4.86 8.56
C PHE A 114 -7.24 -3.63 9.28
N SER A 115 -7.50 -3.74 10.59
CA SER A 115 -8.10 -2.66 11.37
C SER A 115 -7.19 -1.44 11.43
N SER A 116 -5.91 -1.65 11.72
CA SER A 116 -4.92 -0.57 11.73
C SER A 116 -4.75 0.07 10.34
N LEU A 117 -4.76 -0.72 9.26
CA LEU A 117 -4.70 -0.18 7.90
C LEU A 117 -5.94 0.66 7.57
N ALA A 118 -7.14 0.19 7.95
CA ALA A 118 -8.39 0.91 7.71
C ALA A 118 -8.42 2.25 8.48
N THR A 119 -7.99 2.23 9.75
CA THR A 119 -7.86 3.44 10.58
C THR A 119 -6.88 4.43 9.96
N LEU A 120 -5.72 3.96 9.47
CA LEU A 120 -4.75 4.82 8.80
C LEU A 120 -5.35 5.46 7.55
N GLN A 121 -6.06 4.70 6.71
CA GLN A 121 -6.65 5.24 5.48
C GLN A 121 -7.76 6.25 5.79
N ASP A 122 -8.55 6.05 6.85
CA ASP A 122 -9.53 7.05 7.31
C ASP A 122 -8.84 8.35 7.73
N ILE A 123 -7.75 8.29 8.49
CA ILE A 123 -6.95 9.46 8.86
C ILE A 123 -6.37 10.14 7.61
N GLU A 124 -5.76 9.40 6.70
CA GLU A 124 -5.24 9.94 5.44
C GLU A 124 -6.31 10.69 4.65
N SER A 125 -7.51 10.13 4.54
CA SER A 125 -8.64 10.75 3.84
C SER A 125 -9.15 12.01 4.54
N ARG A 126 -9.34 11.94 5.86
CA ARG A 126 -9.86 13.05 6.68
C ARG A 126 -8.94 14.28 6.68
N TYR A 127 -7.64 14.05 6.63
CA TYR A 127 -6.64 15.13 6.66
C TYR A 127 -5.97 15.41 5.31
N GLU A 128 -6.51 14.84 4.22
CA GLU A 128 -6.03 15.01 2.84
C GLU A 128 -4.54 14.63 2.69
N ILE A 129 -4.10 13.60 3.41
CA ILE A 129 -2.71 13.15 3.37
C ILE A 129 -2.54 12.15 2.22
N SER A 130 -1.61 12.44 1.32
CA SER A 130 -1.34 11.56 0.17
C SER A 130 -0.94 10.15 0.58
N PRO A 131 -1.40 9.11 -0.15
CA PRO A 131 -1.04 7.72 0.09
C PRO A 131 0.49 7.50 0.10
N CYS A 132 0.96 6.71 1.07
CA CYS A 132 2.37 6.29 1.13
C CYS A 132 2.45 4.78 1.37
N ALA A 133 2.96 4.04 0.38
CA ALA A 133 3.02 2.58 0.44
C ALA A 133 3.77 2.07 1.68
N THR A 134 4.94 2.64 2.00
CA THR A 134 5.74 2.19 3.15
C THR A 134 5.03 2.47 4.49
N ARG A 135 4.34 3.61 4.62
CA ARG A 135 3.54 3.94 5.81
C ARG A 135 2.38 2.96 5.98
N ARG A 136 1.65 2.67 4.89
CA ARG A 136 0.52 1.74 4.91
C ARG A 136 0.96 0.31 5.17
N LEU A 137 2.10 -0.13 4.61
CA LEU A 137 2.72 -1.41 4.95
C LEU A 137 3.09 -1.47 6.45
N ALA A 138 3.63 -0.40 7.02
CA ALA A 138 3.97 -0.36 8.43
C ALA A 138 2.75 -0.41 9.37
N ALA A 139 1.60 0.12 8.95
CA ALA A 139 0.34 -0.05 9.68
C ALA A 139 -0.23 -1.47 9.53
N TYR A 140 0.02 -2.13 8.38
CA TYR A 140 -0.62 -3.39 8.03
C TYR A 140 0.12 -4.63 8.51
N THR A 141 1.46 -4.67 8.45
CA THR A 141 2.23 -5.88 8.76
C THR A 141 3.46 -5.62 9.62
N GLU A 142 3.79 -6.60 10.45
CA GLU A 142 5.05 -6.68 11.20
C GLU A 142 6.11 -7.54 10.48
N ASP A 143 5.76 -8.13 9.34
CA ASP A 143 6.66 -9.00 8.59
C ASP A 143 7.98 -8.30 8.25
N ASN A 144 9.07 -9.07 8.26
CA ASN A 144 10.35 -8.59 7.77
C ASN A 144 10.29 -8.47 6.25
N LEU A 145 9.98 -7.27 5.75
CA LEU A 145 9.79 -7.01 4.32
C LEU A 145 11.01 -7.36 3.47
N LYS A 146 12.22 -7.29 4.03
CA LYS A 146 13.44 -7.68 3.31
C LYS A 146 13.57 -9.19 3.17
N LEU A 147 13.23 -9.92 4.22
CA LEU A 147 13.37 -11.38 4.26
C LEU A 147 12.28 -12.06 3.42
N HIS A 148 11.03 -11.68 3.62
CA HIS A 148 9.87 -12.36 3.04
C HIS A 148 9.52 -11.88 1.62
N LEU A 149 9.61 -10.57 1.38
CA LEU A 149 9.22 -9.96 0.11
C LEU A 149 10.38 -9.31 -0.64
N ARG A 150 11.61 -9.37 -0.11
CA ARG A 150 12.81 -8.80 -0.72
C ARG A 150 12.65 -7.34 -1.18
N PHE A 151 11.92 -6.54 -0.41
CA PHE A 151 11.89 -5.10 -0.65
C PHE A 151 13.28 -4.48 -0.59
N SER A 152 13.45 -3.33 -1.25
CA SER A 152 14.70 -2.59 -1.21
C SER A 152 15.16 -2.30 0.22
N ASN A 153 16.47 -2.20 0.42
CA ASN A 153 17.04 -1.86 1.75
C ASN A 153 16.43 -0.56 2.31
N LYS A 154 16.19 0.43 1.45
CA LYS A 154 15.58 1.71 1.85
C LYS A 154 14.15 1.49 2.36
N THR A 155 13.32 0.78 1.63
CA THR A 155 11.92 0.50 2.03
C THR A 155 11.87 -0.30 3.32
N ALA A 156 12.64 -1.39 3.42
CA ALA A 156 12.67 -2.24 4.61
C ALA A 156 13.19 -1.49 5.85
N LYS A 157 14.22 -0.66 5.71
CA LYS A 157 14.74 0.18 6.79
C LYS A 157 13.69 1.20 7.27
N THR A 158 13.04 1.87 6.32
CA THR A 158 11.98 2.85 6.66
C THR A 158 10.80 2.17 7.35
N HIS A 159 10.33 1.03 6.83
CA HIS A 159 9.27 0.25 7.46
C HIS A 159 9.63 -0.11 8.93
N LYS A 160 10.84 -0.62 9.15
CA LYS A 160 11.34 -0.96 10.50
C LYS A 160 11.30 0.26 11.43
N ILE A 161 11.83 1.41 10.98
CA ILE A 161 11.81 2.66 11.77
C ILE A 161 10.36 3.05 12.12
N LEU A 162 9.45 3.02 11.14
CA LEU A 162 8.04 3.35 11.36
C LEU A 162 7.42 2.46 12.44
N ARG A 163 7.67 1.15 12.40
CA ARG A 163 7.15 0.20 13.38
C ARG A 163 7.75 0.39 14.79
N GLU A 164 9.06 0.57 14.88
CA GLU A 164 9.76 0.72 16.15
C GLU A 164 9.39 2.04 16.82
N GLU A 165 9.45 3.15 16.10
CA GLU A 165 9.17 4.47 16.65
C GLU A 165 7.66 4.68 16.92
N ALA A 166 6.76 4.00 16.20
CA ALA A 166 5.35 4.04 16.49
C ALA A 166 5.01 3.44 17.88
N LYS A 167 5.79 2.49 18.37
CA LYS A 167 5.65 1.90 19.71
C LYS A 167 6.23 2.78 20.82
N GLY A 168 7.07 3.75 20.46
CA GLY A 168 7.81 4.58 21.43
C GLY A 168 7.03 5.82 21.90
N PRO A 169 7.49 6.49 22.97
CA PRO A 169 6.83 7.65 23.58
C PRO A 169 7.18 8.99 22.94
N LYS A 170 8.11 9.03 21.97
CA LYS A 170 8.64 10.29 21.41
C LYS A 170 7.55 11.17 20.82
N ARG A 171 7.59 12.48 21.11
CA ARG A 171 6.65 13.48 20.60
C ARG A 171 6.95 13.83 19.15
N ALA A 172 5.98 14.42 18.46
CA ALA A 172 6.09 14.77 17.04
C ALA A 172 7.27 15.72 16.75
N ALA A 173 7.50 16.73 17.61
CA ALA A 173 8.65 17.64 17.49
C ALA A 173 9.99 16.90 17.63
N GLU A 174 10.13 15.99 18.58
CA GLU A 174 11.35 15.20 18.76
C GLU A 174 11.62 14.30 17.56
N LEU A 175 10.59 13.65 17.03
CA LEU A 175 10.70 12.81 15.83
C LEU A 175 11.13 13.63 14.62
N SER A 176 10.56 14.85 14.46
CA SER A 176 10.91 15.74 13.36
C SER A 176 12.37 16.22 13.44
N TYR A 177 12.86 16.56 14.64
CA TYR A 177 14.24 16.89 14.88
C TYR A 177 15.21 15.73 14.56
N ARG A 178 14.85 14.50 14.97
CA ARG A 178 15.71 13.31 14.80
C ARG A 178 15.78 12.80 13.36
N TYR A 179 14.68 12.91 12.64
CA TYR A 179 14.55 12.33 11.29
C TYR A 179 14.36 13.40 10.22
N ASN A 180 13.15 13.86 10.05
CA ASN A 180 12.65 14.95 9.21
C ASN A 180 11.13 15.01 9.35
N GLU A 181 10.52 16.08 8.82
CA GLU A 181 9.07 16.30 8.89
C GLU A 181 8.24 15.14 8.32
N LYS A 182 8.64 14.65 7.14
CA LYS A 182 7.90 13.58 6.46
C LYS A 182 7.91 12.28 7.27
N LEU A 183 9.08 11.84 7.74
CA LEU A 183 9.18 10.58 8.49
C LEU A 183 8.53 10.71 9.87
N ALA A 184 8.63 11.87 10.52
CA ALA A 184 7.93 12.15 11.77
C ALA A 184 6.41 12.03 11.61
N LEU A 185 5.85 12.65 10.56
CA LEU A 185 4.43 12.52 10.22
C LEU A 185 4.04 11.05 10.01
N ASP A 186 4.80 10.32 9.19
CA ASP A 186 4.54 8.91 8.92
C ASP A 186 4.56 8.06 10.20
N ILE A 187 5.50 8.30 11.13
CA ILE A 187 5.57 7.60 12.44
C ILE A 187 4.32 7.89 13.28
N ILE A 188 3.92 9.16 13.39
CA ILE A 188 2.74 9.54 14.19
C ILE A 188 1.46 8.96 13.61
N LEU A 189 1.31 8.92 12.29
CA LEU A 189 0.16 8.32 11.61
C LEU A 189 0.09 6.80 11.85
N VAL A 190 1.22 6.10 11.74
CA VAL A 190 1.31 4.66 12.05
C VAL A 190 0.99 4.43 13.53
N ARG A 191 1.52 5.25 14.44
CA ARG A 191 1.21 5.16 15.87
C ARG A 191 -0.28 5.30 16.13
N ALA A 192 -0.91 6.36 15.59
CA ALA A 192 -2.34 6.60 15.75
C ALA A 192 -3.17 5.42 15.25
N SER A 193 -2.81 4.85 14.10
CA SER A 193 -3.52 3.70 13.53
C SER A 193 -3.36 2.42 14.36
N LEU A 194 -2.17 2.14 14.89
CA LEU A 194 -1.89 0.94 15.69
C LEU A 194 -2.48 1.00 17.10
N GLN A 195 -2.59 2.20 17.68
CA GLN A 195 -3.05 2.40 19.05
C GLN A 195 -4.52 2.83 19.12
N GLY A 196 -5.16 3.09 17.97
CA GLY A 196 -6.54 3.63 17.92
C GLY A 196 -6.65 5.02 18.56
N THR A 197 -5.55 5.79 18.61
CA THR A 197 -5.55 7.13 19.22
C THR A 197 -5.95 8.18 18.20
N GLU A 198 -6.58 9.26 18.70
CA GLU A 198 -6.98 10.37 17.84
C GLU A 198 -5.77 11.09 17.24
N PHE A 199 -5.81 11.35 15.92
CA PHE A 199 -4.85 12.19 15.24
C PHE A 199 -5.37 13.64 15.20
N SER A 200 -4.54 14.58 15.65
CA SER A 200 -4.90 16.01 15.74
C SER A 200 -4.12 16.84 14.71
N LYS A 201 -4.73 17.90 14.20
CA LYS A 201 -4.05 18.89 13.33
C LYS A 201 -2.85 19.58 14.01
N ASP A 202 -2.82 19.64 15.33
CA ASP A 202 -1.69 20.21 16.08
C ASP A 202 -0.37 19.48 15.83
N VAL A 203 -0.44 18.20 15.46
CA VAL A 203 0.75 17.41 15.07
C VAL A 203 1.57 18.11 13.97
N PHE A 204 0.93 18.76 13.01
CA PHE A 204 1.66 19.46 11.93
C PHE A 204 2.47 20.63 12.48
N ASN A 205 1.91 21.41 13.44
CA ASN A 205 2.63 22.50 14.09
C ASN A 205 3.82 21.98 14.92
N GLN A 206 3.63 20.89 15.66
CA GLN A 206 4.70 20.27 16.44
C GLN A 206 5.82 19.73 15.55
N ILE A 207 5.49 19.12 14.41
CA ILE A 207 6.47 18.65 13.44
C ILE A 207 7.29 19.82 12.89
N LYS A 208 6.61 20.90 12.49
CA LYS A 208 7.27 22.09 11.97
C LYS A 208 8.18 22.74 13.03
N LEU A 209 7.72 22.82 14.27
CA LEU A 209 8.56 23.31 15.38
C LEU A 209 9.84 22.47 15.53
N GLY A 210 9.71 21.14 15.53
CA GLY A 210 10.87 20.24 15.67
C GLY A 210 11.87 20.36 14.52
N SER A 211 11.42 20.64 13.29
CA SER A 211 12.31 20.78 12.13
C SER A 211 13.15 22.06 12.15
N THR A 212 12.74 23.08 12.92
CA THR A 212 13.46 24.36 13.03
C THR A 212 14.44 24.41 14.21
N VAL A 213 14.48 23.39 15.07
CA VAL A 213 15.40 23.34 16.21
C VAL A 213 16.81 23.02 15.73
N GLU A 214 17.76 23.89 16.09
CA GLU A 214 19.20 23.62 15.92
C GLU A 214 19.80 23.02 17.18
N PHE A 215 20.78 22.15 17.02
CA PHE A 215 21.52 21.62 18.16
C PHE A 215 22.35 22.74 18.78
N PRO A 216 22.22 23.00 20.11
CA PRO A 216 22.81 24.19 20.75
C PRO A 216 24.34 24.16 20.83
N ILE A 217 24.98 22.99 20.69
CA ILE A 217 26.43 22.82 20.71
C ILE A 217 26.94 22.66 19.29
N LYS A 218 27.81 23.55 18.84
CA LYS A 218 28.47 23.46 17.53
C LYS A 218 29.87 22.83 17.71
N SER A 219 30.39 22.24 16.64
CA SER A 219 31.78 21.68 16.67
C SER A 219 32.85 22.74 16.95
N SER A 220 32.53 24.02 16.76
CA SER A 220 33.39 25.16 17.21
C SER A 220 33.40 25.40 18.70
N ASP A 221 32.51 24.78 19.46
CA ASP A 221 32.35 24.95 20.90
C ASP A 221 33.08 23.85 21.68
N LEU A 222 33.68 22.88 20.94
CA LEU A 222 34.52 21.79 21.42
C LEU A 222 35.99 22.01 21.06
#